data_f5106107fb485d8218ede20a1b07d0f9
#
_entry.id   f5106107fb485d8218ede20a1b07d0f9
#
_cell.length_a   1.000
_cell.length_b   1.000
_cell.length_c   1.000
_cell.angle_alpha   90.00
_cell.angle_beta   90.00
_cell.angle_gamma   90.00
#
_symmetry.space_group_name_H-M   'P 1'
#
loop_
_entity.id
_entity.type
_entity.pdbx_description
1 polymer ?
#
loop_
_entity_poly.entity_id
_entity_poly.type
_entity_poly.pdbx_seq_one_letter_code
_entity_poly.pdbx_strand_id
1 'polypeptide(L)'
;MSSTVEMPPAALILQRDLYNKMVKGAFALLAAGSIMVLLSGIYKALWKILYAMGVCDYTALDVAFFPIQAPGFMLVFLGLVAMLVRKKQDDRTLWAATLVPVYESNLVFILGQTIGCGGFQWCLFILARRMKQRLAAILFVLAFVFMMGMGYLSATFDDSSNMHWVAQTVNILGNGALLWGVCLLHKAGLAAPHSIRKGAAA
;
A
#
# COMPACT_ATOMS: atom_id res chain seq x y z
N MET A 1 17.76 10.63 1.20
CA MET A 1 16.72 11.46 1.84
C MET A 1 15.41 11.58 1.04
N SER A 2 14.95 10.58 0.30
CA SER A 2 13.74 10.72 -0.51
C SER A 2 12.99 9.41 -0.78
N SER A 3 12.72 8.60 0.23
CA SER A 3 12.15 7.27 0.02
C SER A 3 10.70 7.07 0.46
N THR A 4 10.05 8.09 0.98
CA THR A 4 8.68 7.97 1.49
C THR A 4 7.62 8.61 0.59
N VAL A 5 8.00 9.19 -0.56
CA VAL A 5 7.09 10.00 -1.40
C VAL A 5 6.52 9.22 -2.61
N GLU A 6 6.97 7.99 -2.87
CA GLU A 6 6.63 7.30 -4.13
C GLU A 6 5.31 6.50 -4.13
N MET A 7 4.69 6.24 -2.97
CA MET A 7 3.34 5.64 -2.91
C MET A 7 2.21 6.55 -3.43
N PRO A 8 2.24 7.88 -3.22
CA PRO A 8 1.15 8.76 -3.62
C PRO A 8 0.72 8.65 -5.09
N PRO A 9 1.65 8.63 -6.08
CA PRO A 9 1.24 8.57 -7.47
C PRO A 9 0.55 7.26 -7.85
N ALA A 10 0.99 6.13 -7.32
CA ALA A 10 0.35 4.83 -7.55
C ALA A 10 -1.07 4.80 -6.95
N ALA A 11 -1.22 5.30 -5.72
CA ALA A 11 -2.52 5.38 -5.05
C ALA A 11 -3.49 6.32 -5.77
N LEU A 12 -3.03 7.47 -6.26
CA LEU A 12 -3.84 8.42 -7.02
C LEU A 12 -4.31 7.84 -8.36
N ILE A 13 -3.43 7.14 -9.08
CA ILE A 13 -3.78 6.47 -10.33
C ILE A 13 -4.84 5.40 -10.07
N LEU A 14 -4.64 4.55 -9.05
CA LEU A 14 -5.59 3.53 -8.65
C LEU A 14 -6.94 4.12 -8.22
N GLN A 15 -6.95 5.16 -7.41
CA GLN A 15 -8.18 5.83 -6.99
C GLN A 15 -8.96 6.37 -8.19
N ARG A 16 -8.29 7.07 -9.11
CA ARG A 16 -8.93 7.59 -10.32
C ARG A 16 -9.51 6.48 -11.20
N ASP A 17 -8.74 5.42 -11.42
CA ASP A 17 -9.14 4.35 -12.35
C ASP A 17 -10.23 3.45 -11.75
N LEU A 18 -10.28 3.32 -10.44
CA LEU A 18 -11.24 2.45 -9.74
C LEU A 18 -12.50 3.18 -9.27
N TYR A 19 -12.54 4.53 -9.30
CA TYR A 19 -13.65 5.32 -8.82
C TYR A 19 -15.02 4.86 -9.36
N ASN A 20 -15.10 4.62 -10.67
CA ASN A 20 -16.36 4.20 -11.34
C ASN A 20 -16.62 2.68 -11.25
N LYS A 21 -15.68 1.89 -10.70
CA LYS A 21 -15.75 0.42 -10.65
C LYS A 21 -16.04 -0.11 -9.27
N MET A 22 -15.80 0.68 -8.25
CA MET A 22 -15.98 0.30 -6.86
C MET A 22 -17.34 0.78 -6.35
N VAL A 23 -17.90 0.01 -5.42
CA VAL A 23 -19.00 0.49 -4.58
C VAL A 23 -18.46 1.65 -3.73
N LYS A 24 -19.30 2.68 -3.48
CA LYS A 24 -18.90 3.89 -2.75
C LYS A 24 -18.18 3.61 -1.44
N GLY A 25 -18.66 2.61 -0.65
CA GLY A 25 -18.02 2.21 0.60
C GLY A 25 -16.63 1.58 0.40
N ALA A 26 -16.45 0.70 -0.60
CA ALA A 26 -15.15 0.10 -0.90
C ALA A 26 -14.14 1.16 -1.38
N PHE A 27 -14.60 2.14 -2.18
CA PHE A 27 -13.79 3.26 -2.60
C PHE A 27 -13.40 4.16 -1.41
N ALA A 28 -14.32 4.40 -0.47
CA ALA A 28 -14.03 5.17 0.73
C ALA A 28 -12.94 4.50 1.60
N LEU A 29 -12.98 3.16 1.75
CA LEU A 29 -11.93 2.40 2.44
C LEU A 29 -10.57 2.54 1.73
N LEU A 30 -10.55 2.39 0.40
CA LEU A 30 -9.33 2.55 -0.39
C LEU A 30 -8.76 3.97 -0.22
N ALA A 31 -9.59 5.00 -0.33
CA ALA A 31 -9.19 6.39 -0.22
C ALA A 31 -8.69 6.71 1.19
N ALA A 32 -9.44 6.36 2.23
CA ALA A 32 -9.06 6.59 3.62
C ALA A 32 -7.73 5.88 3.96
N GLY A 33 -7.60 4.60 3.60
CA GLY A 33 -6.37 3.85 3.81
C GLY A 33 -5.17 4.46 3.09
N SER A 34 -5.35 4.91 1.84
CA SER A 34 -4.27 5.57 1.09
C SER A 34 -3.83 6.89 1.73
N ILE A 35 -4.78 7.68 2.25
CA ILE A 35 -4.47 8.92 2.99
C ILE A 35 -3.70 8.61 4.27
N MET A 36 -4.10 7.59 5.03
CA MET A 36 -3.39 7.18 6.24
C MET A 36 -1.96 6.73 5.95
N VAL A 37 -1.74 5.92 4.92
CA VAL A 37 -0.40 5.51 4.49
C VAL A 37 0.45 6.72 4.07
N LEU A 38 -0.14 7.68 3.34
CA LEU A 38 0.55 8.91 2.97
C LEU A 38 0.94 9.73 4.20
N LEU A 39 0.02 9.95 5.13
CA LEU A 39 0.27 10.72 6.35
C LEU A 39 1.37 10.07 7.20
N SER A 40 1.36 8.75 7.36
CA SER A 40 2.42 8.04 8.08
C SER A 40 3.80 8.25 7.44
N GLY A 41 3.87 8.21 6.11
CA GLY A 41 5.09 8.50 5.36
C GLY A 41 5.60 9.94 5.57
N ILE A 42 4.68 10.91 5.58
CA ILE A 42 5.00 12.32 5.86
C ILE A 42 5.54 12.48 7.29
N TYR A 43 4.93 11.84 8.29
CA TYR A 43 5.39 11.91 9.68
C TYR A 43 6.82 11.35 9.82
N LYS A 44 7.10 10.22 9.18
CA LYS A 44 8.45 9.63 9.19
C LYS A 44 9.47 10.52 8.47
N ALA A 45 9.09 11.14 7.36
CA ALA A 45 9.95 12.07 6.63
C ALA A 45 10.23 13.35 7.45
N LEU A 46 9.22 13.92 8.07
CA LEU A 46 9.36 15.09 8.94
C LEU A 46 10.28 14.79 10.13
N TRP A 47 10.09 13.67 10.81
CA TRP A 47 10.97 13.26 11.89
C TRP A 47 12.43 13.20 11.43
N LYS A 48 12.70 12.52 10.29
CA LYS A 48 14.06 12.42 9.76
C LYS A 48 14.68 13.78 9.41
N ILE A 49 13.89 14.71 8.87
CA ILE A 49 14.36 16.05 8.53
C ILE A 49 14.70 16.83 9.82
N LEU A 50 13.81 16.82 10.81
CA LEU A 50 14.02 17.53 12.08
C LEU A 50 15.25 16.99 12.83
N TYR A 51 15.41 15.67 12.85
CA TYR A 51 16.57 15.02 13.44
C TYR A 51 17.87 15.36 12.70
N ALA A 52 17.88 15.29 11.37
CA ALA A 52 19.05 15.58 10.55
C ALA A 52 19.49 17.05 10.62
N MET A 53 18.52 17.97 10.83
CA MET A 53 18.80 19.41 10.98
C MET A 53 19.22 19.77 12.41
N GLY A 54 19.22 18.83 13.35
CA GLY A 54 19.57 19.08 14.75
C GLY A 54 18.59 20.01 15.50
N VAL A 55 17.36 20.18 14.97
CA VAL A 55 16.36 21.09 15.56
C VAL A 55 15.74 20.48 16.81
N CYS A 56 15.28 19.25 16.72
CA CYS A 56 14.75 18.47 17.85
C CYS A 56 14.59 16.99 17.46
N ASP A 57 14.69 16.11 18.46
CA ASP A 57 14.31 14.71 18.32
C ASP A 57 12.86 14.52 18.76
N TYR A 58 11.93 14.69 17.82
CA TYR A 58 10.51 14.56 18.11
C TYR A 58 10.05 13.11 17.88
N THR A 59 10.42 12.24 18.81
CA THR A 59 10.17 10.78 18.78
C THR A 59 8.70 10.42 18.59
N ALA A 60 7.76 11.28 18.98
CA ALA A 60 6.32 11.06 18.77
C ALA A 60 5.95 10.89 17.29
N LEU A 61 6.63 11.59 16.36
CA LEU A 61 6.41 11.42 14.92
C LEU A 61 6.92 10.07 14.42
N ASP A 62 8.01 9.58 15.00
CA ASP A 62 8.55 8.25 14.68
C ASP A 62 7.66 7.13 15.18
N VAL A 63 7.22 7.20 16.43
CA VAL A 63 6.34 6.22 17.07
C VAL A 63 4.96 6.17 16.41
N ALA A 64 4.42 7.30 15.95
CA ALA A 64 3.12 7.38 15.27
C ALA A 64 3.11 6.71 13.89
N PHE A 65 4.26 6.40 13.30
CA PHE A 65 4.37 5.82 11.96
C PHE A 65 3.61 4.50 11.83
N PHE A 66 3.93 3.48 12.65
CA PHE A 66 3.30 2.15 12.56
C PHE A 66 1.81 2.14 12.93
N PRO A 67 1.35 2.79 14.01
CA PRO A 67 -0.07 2.86 14.35
C PRO A 67 -0.96 3.47 13.28
N ILE A 68 -0.44 4.37 12.46
CA ILE A 68 -1.20 5.00 11.37
C ILE A 68 -1.07 4.17 10.08
N GLN A 69 0.12 3.63 9.79
CA GLN A 69 0.38 2.93 8.55
C GLN A 69 -0.30 1.55 8.47
N ALA A 70 -0.26 0.77 9.57
CA ALA A 70 -0.81 -0.57 9.59
C ALA A 70 -2.32 -0.60 9.32
N PRO A 71 -3.19 0.17 10.01
CA PRO A 71 -4.60 0.23 9.66
C PRO A 71 -4.83 0.82 8.26
N GLY A 72 -3.99 1.75 7.81
CA GLY A 72 -4.05 2.27 6.44
C GLY A 72 -3.93 1.18 5.39
N PHE A 73 -2.95 0.30 5.49
CA PHE A 73 -2.80 -0.83 4.56
C PHE A 73 -3.94 -1.85 4.67
N MET A 74 -4.46 -2.09 5.88
CA MET A 74 -5.62 -2.96 6.06
C MET A 74 -6.86 -2.40 5.36
N LEU A 75 -7.11 -1.10 5.47
CA LEU A 75 -8.23 -0.44 4.78
C LEU A 75 -8.10 -0.52 3.26
N VAL A 76 -6.90 -0.28 2.72
CA VAL A 76 -6.62 -0.43 1.28
C VAL A 76 -6.89 -1.86 0.83
N PHE A 77 -6.40 -2.85 1.57
CA PHE A 77 -6.60 -4.26 1.28
C PHE A 77 -8.10 -4.63 1.29
N LEU A 78 -8.82 -4.26 2.35
CA LEU A 78 -10.26 -4.52 2.45
C LEU A 78 -11.06 -3.85 1.33
N GLY A 79 -10.71 -2.62 0.96
CA GLY A 79 -11.31 -1.93 -0.18
C GLY A 79 -11.13 -2.69 -1.49
N LEU A 80 -9.92 -3.21 -1.77
CA LEU A 80 -9.66 -4.00 -2.97
C LEU A 80 -10.32 -5.38 -2.93
N VAL A 81 -10.32 -6.06 -1.79
CA VAL A 81 -11.05 -7.35 -1.63
C VAL A 81 -12.53 -7.13 -1.89
N ALA A 82 -13.13 -6.09 -1.32
CA ALA A 82 -14.53 -5.76 -1.57
C ALA A 82 -14.81 -5.51 -3.05
N MET A 83 -13.88 -4.90 -3.78
CA MET A 83 -13.97 -4.75 -5.24
C MET A 83 -13.89 -6.08 -5.99
N LEU A 84 -12.98 -6.98 -5.59
CA LEU A 84 -12.74 -8.25 -6.28
C LEU A 84 -13.85 -9.29 -6.04
N VAL A 85 -14.46 -9.27 -4.84
CA VAL A 85 -15.43 -10.27 -4.38
C VAL A 85 -16.87 -9.87 -4.71
N ARG A 86 -17.19 -8.57 -4.72
CA ARG A 86 -18.59 -8.12 -4.89
C ARG A 86 -18.99 -7.85 -6.33
N LYS A 87 -20.05 -8.54 -6.76
CA LYS A 87 -21.00 -8.02 -7.75
C LYS A 87 -21.78 -6.87 -7.09
N LYS A 88 -21.94 -5.78 -7.79
CA LYS A 88 -22.51 -4.44 -7.52
C LYS A 88 -23.83 -4.36 -6.71
N GLN A 89 -24.08 -5.12 -5.64
CA GLN A 89 -25.45 -5.19 -5.11
C GLN A 89 -25.68 -5.10 -3.60
N ASP A 90 -24.71 -4.73 -2.74
CA ASP A 90 -25.08 -4.54 -1.33
C ASP A 90 -24.25 -3.50 -0.57
N ASP A 91 -24.88 -2.37 -0.26
CA ASP A 91 -24.25 -1.20 0.40
C ASP A 91 -24.20 -1.34 1.95
N ARG A 92 -24.80 -2.39 2.53
CA ARG A 92 -25.14 -2.38 3.97
C ARG A 92 -24.09 -2.93 4.93
N THR A 93 -23.04 -3.58 4.47
CA THR A 93 -22.14 -4.33 5.37
C THR A 93 -20.73 -3.77 5.55
N LEU A 94 -20.41 -2.62 4.96
CA LEU A 94 -19.05 -2.06 5.01
C LEU A 94 -18.74 -1.22 6.26
N TRP A 95 -19.74 -0.81 7.01
CA TRP A 95 -19.55 0.02 8.21
C TRP A 95 -18.96 -0.73 9.41
N ALA A 96 -19.04 -2.05 9.43
CA ALA A 96 -18.51 -2.87 10.53
C ALA A 96 -16.96 -3.01 10.53
N ALA A 97 -16.31 -2.67 9.43
CA ALA A 97 -14.85 -2.79 9.29
C ALA A 97 -14.05 -1.58 9.83
N THR A 98 -14.74 -0.53 10.30
CA THR A 98 -14.10 0.71 10.77
C THR A 98 -13.67 0.69 12.24
N LEU A 99 -13.97 -0.36 12.98
CA LEU A 99 -13.47 -0.54 14.34
C LEU A 99 -12.05 -1.14 14.29
N VAL A 100 -11.04 -0.29 14.16
CA VAL A 100 -9.65 -0.69 14.36
C VAL A 100 -9.41 -0.69 15.87
N PRO A 101 -9.18 -1.85 16.51
CA PRO A 101 -8.82 -1.88 17.92
C PRO A 101 -7.48 -1.18 18.10
N VAL A 102 -7.43 -0.22 19.01
CA VAL A 102 -6.18 0.39 19.44
C VAL A 102 -5.46 -0.63 20.32
N TYR A 103 -4.44 -1.28 19.79
CA TYR A 103 -3.60 -2.21 20.54
C TYR A 103 -2.26 -1.57 20.84
N GLU A 104 -1.77 -1.70 22.07
CA GLU A 104 -0.47 -1.18 22.51
C GLU A 104 0.73 -2.04 22.09
N SER A 105 0.49 -3.18 21.44
CA SER A 105 1.55 -4.13 21.06
C SER A 105 2.08 -3.85 19.65
N ASN A 106 3.37 -3.54 19.53
CA ASN A 106 4.07 -3.39 18.24
C ASN A 106 3.90 -4.60 17.31
N LEU A 107 3.79 -5.81 17.86
CA LEU A 107 3.63 -7.04 17.09
C LEU A 107 2.32 -7.07 16.30
N VAL A 108 1.23 -6.56 16.88
CA VAL A 108 -0.07 -6.49 16.21
C VAL A 108 -0.01 -5.52 15.02
N PHE A 109 0.69 -4.39 15.15
CA PHE A 109 0.87 -3.44 14.06
C PHE A 109 1.74 -4.02 12.94
N ILE A 110 2.81 -4.74 13.26
CA ILE A 110 3.68 -5.41 12.29
C ILE A 110 2.89 -6.48 11.53
N LEU A 111 2.12 -7.32 12.22
CA LEU A 111 1.26 -8.33 11.58
C LEU A 111 0.18 -7.68 10.71
N GLY A 112 -0.50 -6.67 11.23
CA GLY A 112 -1.51 -5.91 10.48
C GLY A 112 -0.94 -5.27 9.21
N GLN A 113 0.23 -4.68 9.30
CA GLN A 113 0.93 -4.10 8.16
C GLN A 113 1.33 -5.17 7.13
N THR A 114 1.88 -6.30 7.59
CA THR A 114 2.30 -7.40 6.70
C THR A 114 1.11 -7.99 5.97
N ILE A 115 0.00 -8.27 6.67
CA ILE A 115 -1.23 -8.80 6.08
C ILE A 115 -1.86 -7.77 5.15
N GLY A 116 -1.97 -6.52 5.59
CA GLY A 116 -2.58 -5.45 4.80
C GLY A 116 -1.83 -5.19 3.50
N CYS A 117 -0.53 -5.06 3.59
CA CYS A 117 0.30 -4.76 2.45
C CYS A 117 0.51 -5.97 1.53
N GLY A 118 0.71 -7.17 2.10
CA GLY A 118 0.77 -8.40 1.31
C GLY A 118 -0.56 -8.68 0.61
N GLY A 119 -1.67 -8.51 1.33
CA GLY A 119 -3.01 -8.64 0.78
C GLY A 119 -3.30 -7.63 -0.34
N PHE A 120 -2.91 -6.37 -0.17
CA PHE A 120 -3.00 -5.34 -1.19
C PHE A 120 -2.25 -5.74 -2.48
N GLN A 121 -0.99 -6.17 -2.37
CA GLN A 121 -0.20 -6.59 -3.52
C GLN A 121 -0.76 -7.85 -4.17
N TRP A 122 -1.28 -8.80 -3.38
CA TRP A 122 -1.96 -9.97 -3.88
C TRP A 122 -3.21 -9.63 -4.69
N CYS A 123 -4.01 -8.68 -4.23
CA CYS A 123 -5.17 -8.17 -4.98
C CYS A 123 -4.76 -7.55 -6.32
N LEU A 124 -3.68 -6.77 -6.35
CA LEU A 124 -3.13 -6.20 -7.58
C LEU A 124 -2.59 -7.28 -8.53
N PHE A 125 -1.95 -8.31 -8.00
CA PHE A 125 -1.53 -9.48 -8.78
C PHE A 125 -2.71 -10.17 -9.44
N ILE A 126 -3.79 -10.47 -8.68
CA ILE A 126 -5.01 -11.06 -9.23
C ILE A 126 -5.60 -10.17 -10.34
N LEU A 127 -5.65 -8.87 -10.10
CA LEU A 127 -6.15 -7.89 -11.05
C LEU A 127 -5.33 -7.90 -12.34
N ALA A 128 -4.00 -7.91 -12.23
CA ALA A 128 -3.08 -8.00 -13.37
C ALA A 128 -3.28 -9.30 -14.16
N ARG A 129 -3.47 -10.42 -13.46
CA ARG A 129 -3.77 -11.71 -14.09
C ARG A 129 -5.10 -11.70 -14.84
N ARG A 130 -6.14 -11.11 -14.23
CA ARG A 130 -7.47 -10.96 -14.89
C ARG A 130 -7.40 -10.08 -16.14
N MET A 131 -6.53 -9.08 -16.13
CA MET A 131 -6.29 -8.21 -17.29
C MET A 131 -5.28 -8.78 -18.30
N LYS A 132 -4.79 -10.01 -18.09
CA LYS A 132 -3.78 -10.69 -18.93
C LYS A 132 -2.45 -9.91 -19.03
N GLN A 133 -2.14 -9.07 -18.07
CA GLN A 133 -0.91 -8.28 -17.98
C GLN A 133 0.16 -9.02 -17.20
N ARG A 134 0.90 -9.91 -17.86
CA ARG A 134 1.92 -10.77 -17.22
C ARG A 134 3.04 -9.94 -16.58
N LEU A 135 3.51 -8.89 -17.27
CA LEU A 135 4.58 -8.04 -16.76
C LEU A 135 4.17 -7.32 -15.48
N ALA A 136 2.97 -6.75 -15.43
CA ALA A 136 2.45 -6.12 -14.21
C ALA A 136 2.34 -7.13 -13.05
N ALA A 137 1.89 -8.36 -13.32
CA ALA A 137 1.83 -9.41 -12.31
C ALA A 137 3.21 -9.75 -11.73
N ILE A 138 4.23 -9.85 -12.57
CA ILE A 138 5.62 -10.10 -12.14
C ILE A 138 6.12 -8.93 -11.28
N LEU A 139 5.86 -7.68 -11.68
CA LEU A 139 6.26 -6.50 -10.93
C LEU A 139 5.62 -6.43 -9.54
N PHE A 140 4.37 -6.86 -9.38
CA PHE A 140 3.73 -6.92 -8.06
C PHE A 140 4.32 -8.00 -7.16
N VAL A 141 4.69 -9.16 -7.72
CA VAL A 141 5.43 -10.19 -6.97
C VAL A 141 6.81 -9.67 -6.56
N LEU A 142 7.52 -8.99 -7.46
CA LEU A 142 8.83 -8.42 -7.17
C LEU A 142 8.73 -7.32 -6.08
N ALA A 143 7.74 -6.45 -6.17
CA ALA A 143 7.47 -5.45 -5.14
C ALA A 143 7.20 -6.09 -3.78
N PHE A 144 6.45 -7.21 -3.74
CA PHE A 144 6.21 -7.97 -2.51
C PHE A 144 7.50 -8.54 -1.92
N VAL A 145 8.36 -9.13 -2.75
CA VAL A 145 9.66 -9.67 -2.31
C VAL A 145 10.54 -8.57 -1.72
N PHE A 146 10.65 -7.42 -2.37
CA PHE A 146 11.41 -6.28 -1.85
C PHE A 146 10.86 -5.78 -0.51
N MET A 147 9.55 -5.78 -0.37
CA MET A 147 8.90 -5.35 0.85
C MET A 147 9.12 -6.32 2.02
N MET A 148 9.08 -7.64 1.76
CA MET A 148 9.47 -8.64 2.75
C MET A 148 10.96 -8.51 3.10
N GLY A 149 11.81 -8.23 2.10
CA GLY A 149 13.22 -7.92 2.30
C GLY A 149 13.44 -6.72 3.22
N MET A 150 12.64 -5.65 3.08
CA MET A 150 12.68 -4.50 4.00
C MET A 150 12.30 -4.87 5.43
N GLY A 151 11.29 -5.74 5.61
CA GLY A 151 10.91 -6.26 6.94
C GLY A 151 12.06 -7.03 7.59
N TYR A 152 12.72 -7.90 6.83
CA TYR A 152 13.89 -8.64 7.30
C TYR A 152 15.08 -7.72 7.65
N LEU A 153 15.41 -6.77 6.75
CA LEU A 153 16.45 -5.78 7.01
C LEU A 153 16.15 -4.98 8.28
N SER A 154 14.92 -4.54 8.48
CA SER A 154 14.51 -3.80 9.68
C SER A 154 14.68 -4.60 10.98
N ALA A 155 14.55 -5.92 10.92
CA ALA A 155 14.72 -6.81 12.08
C ALA A 155 16.20 -7.12 12.39
N THR A 156 17.09 -7.03 11.38
CA THR A 156 18.52 -7.37 11.48
C THR A 156 19.43 -6.13 11.41
N PHE A 157 18.85 -4.94 11.53
CA PHE A 157 19.55 -3.67 11.34
C PHE A 157 20.68 -3.48 12.35
N ASP A 158 21.89 -3.41 11.85
CA ASP A 158 23.04 -2.86 12.55
C ASP A 158 23.19 -1.39 12.13
N ASP A 159 23.47 -0.48 13.06
CA ASP A 159 23.42 0.99 12.87
C ASP A 159 24.55 1.51 11.95
N SER A 160 25.02 0.66 11.04
CA SER A 160 26.07 0.99 10.08
C SER A 160 25.51 1.81 8.91
N SER A 161 26.20 2.87 8.52
CA SER A 161 25.85 3.76 7.41
C SER A 161 25.54 3.02 6.09
N ASN A 162 26.23 1.91 5.82
CA ASN A 162 26.03 1.13 4.59
C ASN A 162 24.68 0.43 4.56
N MET A 163 24.18 -0.03 5.70
CA MET A 163 22.89 -0.71 5.82
C MET A 163 21.73 0.23 5.51
N HIS A 164 21.84 1.51 5.89
CA HIS A 164 20.84 2.53 5.53
C HIS A 164 20.70 2.71 4.02
N TRP A 165 21.82 2.69 3.27
CA TRP A 165 21.81 2.80 1.81
C TRP A 165 21.19 1.56 1.15
N VAL A 166 21.49 0.35 1.67
CA VAL A 166 20.91 -0.90 1.18
C VAL A 166 19.39 -0.89 1.37
N ALA A 167 18.93 -0.56 2.59
CA ALA A 167 17.50 -0.48 2.90
C ALA A 167 16.78 0.55 1.99
N GLN A 168 17.43 1.69 1.76
CA GLN A 168 16.88 2.73 0.90
C GLN A 168 16.74 2.25 -0.55
N THR A 169 17.75 1.57 -1.07
CA THR A 169 17.75 1.03 -2.43
C THR A 169 16.65 -0.01 -2.60
N VAL A 170 16.52 -0.93 -1.66
CA VAL A 170 15.45 -1.96 -1.67
C VAL A 170 14.06 -1.30 -1.66
N ASN A 171 13.88 -0.25 -0.86
CA ASN A 171 12.62 0.47 -0.79
C ASN A 171 12.29 1.19 -2.11
N ILE A 172 13.25 1.87 -2.72
CA ILE A 172 13.09 2.53 -4.03
C ILE A 172 12.73 1.51 -5.12
N LEU A 173 13.42 0.37 -5.15
CA LEU A 173 13.15 -0.68 -6.14
C LEU A 173 11.75 -1.29 -5.94
N GLY A 174 11.34 -1.54 -4.69
CA GLY A 174 10.01 -2.08 -4.37
C GLY A 174 8.88 -1.12 -4.77
N ASN A 175 9.00 0.15 -4.38
CA ASN A 175 8.02 1.18 -4.73
C ASN A 175 8.02 1.48 -6.24
N GLY A 176 9.18 1.52 -6.88
CA GLY A 176 9.30 1.69 -8.33
C GLY A 176 8.63 0.55 -9.11
N ALA A 177 8.83 -0.71 -8.68
CA ALA A 177 8.16 -1.87 -9.26
C ALA A 177 6.63 -1.78 -9.09
N LEU A 178 6.17 -1.39 -7.91
CA LEU A 178 4.74 -1.19 -7.63
C LEU A 178 4.15 -0.11 -8.54
N LEU A 179 4.78 1.05 -8.60
CA LEU A 179 4.34 2.18 -9.44
C LEU A 179 4.30 1.77 -10.91
N TRP A 180 5.34 1.14 -11.40
CA TRP A 180 5.40 0.68 -12.80
C TRP A 180 4.30 -0.33 -13.09
N GLY A 181 4.07 -1.31 -12.20
CA GLY A 181 2.97 -2.27 -12.33
C GLY A 181 1.60 -1.59 -12.42
N VAL A 182 1.34 -0.59 -11.58
CA VAL A 182 0.09 0.21 -11.62
C VAL A 182 -0.02 1.01 -12.92
N CYS A 183 1.06 1.63 -13.38
CA CYS A 183 1.09 2.34 -14.67
C CYS A 183 0.78 1.40 -15.86
N LEU A 184 1.28 0.17 -15.84
CA LEU A 184 0.95 -0.83 -16.87
C LEU A 184 -0.53 -1.20 -16.84
N LEU A 185 -1.12 -1.39 -15.66
CA LEU A 185 -2.56 -1.63 -15.53
C LEU A 185 -3.39 -0.44 -16.03
N HIS A 186 -2.97 0.77 -15.71
CA HIS A 186 -3.60 1.99 -16.21
C HIS A 186 -3.59 2.05 -17.74
N LYS A 187 -2.41 1.84 -18.36
CA LYS A 187 -2.25 1.79 -19.82
C LYS A 187 -3.05 0.66 -20.46
N ALA A 188 -3.21 -0.46 -19.77
CA ALA A 188 -4.03 -1.59 -20.22
C ALA A 188 -5.54 -1.33 -20.13
N GLY A 189 -5.96 -0.12 -19.73
CA GLY A 189 -7.35 0.28 -19.68
C GLY A 189 -8.04 -0.10 -18.36
N LEU A 190 -7.32 -0.09 -17.25
CA LEU A 190 -7.92 -0.28 -15.92
C LEU A 190 -9.11 0.66 -15.70
N ALA A 191 -9.07 1.87 -16.22
CA ALA A 191 -10.17 2.85 -16.17
C ALA A 191 -11.38 2.45 -17.01
N ALA A 192 -11.22 1.63 -18.07
CA ALA A 192 -12.31 1.27 -18.98
C ALA A 192 -13.36 0.37 -18.30
N PRO A 193 -14.68 0.64 -18.45
CA PRO A 193 -15.75 -0.03 -17.69
C PRO A 193 -15.86 -1.55 -17.93
N HIS A 194 -15.27 -2.09 -19.01
CA HIS A 194 -15.41 -3.49 -19.42
C HIS A 194 -14.14 -4.34 -19.23
N SER A 195 -13.00 -3.76 -18.80
CA SER A 195 -11.69 -4.45 -18.81
C SER A 195 -11.60 -5.63 -17.82
N ILE A 196 -12.27 -5.54 -16.67
CA ILE A 196 -12.22 -6.57 -15.63
C ILE A 196 -13.14 -7.76 -15.95
N ARG A 197 -14.17 -7.56 -16.77
CA ARG A 197 -15.20 -8.56 -17.04
C ARG A 197 -14.83 -9.54 -18.18
N LYS A 198 -14.02 -9.11 -19.14
CA LYS A 198 -13.57 -9.95 -20.27
C LYS A 198 -12.56 -11.04 -19.87
N GLY A 199 -11.83 -10.86 -18.76
CA GLY A 199 -10.86 -11.86 -18.28
C GLY A 199 -11.48 -13.03 -17.50
N ALA A 200 -12.75 -12.92 -17.07
CA ALA A 200 -13.43 -13.97 -16.30
C ALA A 200 -14.28 -14.93 -17.19
N ALA A 201 -14.41 -14.63 -18.48
CA ALA A 201 -15.24 -15.38 -19.43
C ALA A 201 -14.40 -16.13 -20.52
N ALA A 202 -13.10 -16.20 -20.33
CA ALA A 202 -12.14 -16.98 -21.11
C ALA A 202 -11.31 -17.82 -20.14
#